data_925c1cd7f17cbee33dbd0b33eb46dd80
#
_entry.id   925c1cd7f17cbee33dbd0b33eb46dd80
#
_cell.length_a   1.000
_cell.length_b   1.000
_cell.length_c   1.000
_cell.angle_alpha   90.00
_cell.angle_beta   90.00
_cell.angle_gamma   90.00
#
_symmetry.space_group_name_H-M   'P 1'
#
loop_
_entity.id
_entity.type
_entity.pdbx_description
1 polymer ?
#
loop_
_entity_poly.entity_id
_entity_poly.type
_entity_poly.pdbx_seq_one_letter_code
_entity_poly.pdbx_strand_id
1 'polypeptide(L)'
;MKTLLRRLYGKQKTAAPADLDSYDRKVSTLRQQLPDATEQDCELIAAVQHLTMTSPERILALVNAVSYLATNQIEGDFVECGVWKGGSMVATANTLIAHGDTDRRLWLYDTFEGMSEPTEEDVDFMGQSADRLLGEQDRLQSDSIWCFSPLEQVRAVMQDTGYPESKVNFVQGKVEDTLPQTKPESIALLRLDTDWYESTRCELEHLFPRMVDGAVLIVDDYLSLIHI
;
A
#
# COMPACT_ATOMS: atom_id res chain seq x y z
N MET A 1 18.82 -8.38 -7.08
CA MET A 1 18.03 -7.61 -6.13
C MET A 1 18.75 -6.34 -5.65
N LYS A 2 19.95 -6.38 -5.00
CA LYS A 2 20.72 -5.17 -4.60
C LYS A 2 20.84 -4.09 -5.69
N THR A 3 20.92 -4.49 -6.96
CA THR A 3 21.00 -3.56 -8.11
C THR A 3 19.65 -2.92 -8.44
N LEU A 4 18.53 -3.59 -8.18
CA LEU A 4 17.17 -3.09 -8.46
C LEU A 4 16.73 -2.07 -7.40
N LEU A 5 16.93 -2.39 -6.12
CA LEU A 5 16.62 -1.48 -5.01
C LEU A 5 17.51 -0.22 -5.04
N ARG A 6 18.79 -0.36 -5.40
CA ARG A 6 19.68 0.78 -5.69
C ARG A 6 19.22 1.62 -6.90
N ARG A 7 18.50 1.01 -7.87
CA ARG A 7 17.91 1.73 -9.00
C ARG A 7 16.68 2.56 -8.58
N LEU A 8 15.81 2.03 -7.73
CA LEU A 8 14.65 2.75 -7.18
C LEU A 8 15.12 3.95 -6.33
N TYR A 9 16.16 3.76 -5.51
CA TYR A 9 16.73 4.84 -4.70
C TYR A 9 17.62 5.80 -5.53
N GLY A 10 18.28 5.32 -6.58
CA GLY A 10 19.25 6.07 -7.38
C GLY A 10 18.67 6.85 -8.56
N LYS A 11 17.40 6.66 -8.95
CA LYS A 11 16.76 7.46 -9.99
C LYS A 11 16.24 8.81 -9.51
N GLN A 12 16.10 9.01 -8.20
CA GLN A 12 15.88 10.34 -7.62
C GLN A 12 17.20 11.11 -7.53
N LYS A 13 17.71 11.61 -8.69
CA LYS A 13 18.96 12.39 -8.84
C LYS A 13 20.22 11.59 -8.44
N THR A 14 21.28 11.67 -9.23
CA THR A 14 22.63 11.17 -8.90
C THR A 14 22.90 11.30 -7.40
N ALA A 15 22.68 10.21 -6.64
CA ALA A 15 22.77 10.22 -5.20
C ALA A 15 24.19 10.62 -4.78
N ALA A 16 24.31 11.69 -4.02
CA ALA A 16 25.54 12.07 -3.39
C ALA A 16 25.94 11.02 -2.34
N PRO A 17 27.23 10.86 -1.99
CA PRO A 17 27.68 9.89 -0.97
C PRO A 17 26.94 9.97 0.36
N ALA A 18 26.41 11.15 0.74
CA ALA A 18 25.61 11.37 1.93
C ALA A 18 24.27 10.62 1.96
N ASP A 19 23.67 10.31 0.80
CA ASP A 19 22.40 9.61 0.70
C ASP A 19 22.56 8.10 0.91
N LEU A 20 23.70 7.53 0.52
CA LEU A 20 24.00 6.10 0.76
C LEU A 20 24.23 5.82 2.24
N ASP A 21 24.98 6.69 2.94
CA ASP A 21 25.18 6.57 4.40
C ASP A 21 23.87 6.70 5.19
N SER A 22 22.93 7.49 4.69
CA SER A 22 21.58 7.63 5.26
C SER A 22 20.76 6.37 5.06
N TYR A 23 20.82 5.76 3.87
CA TYR A 23 20.11 4.50 3.55
C TYR A 23 20.66 3.33 4.38
N ASP A 24 21.97 3.14 4.43
CA ASP A 24 22.61 2.06 5.19
C ASP A 24 22.30 2.19 6.69
N ARG A 25 22.23 3.41 7.22
CA ARG A 25 21.78 3.66 8.61
C ARG A 25 20.33 3.28 8.83
N LYS A 26 19.42 3.59 7.90
CA LYS A 26 18.01 3.18 7.97
C LYS A 26 17.88 1.66 8.00
N VAL A 27 18.54 0.95 7.08
CA VAL A 27 18.55 -0.51 7.05
C VAL A 27 19.08 -1.10 8.36
N SER A 28 20.18 -0.54 8.89
CA SER A 28 20.75 -0.98 10.19
C SER A 28 19.79 -0.76 11.35
N THR A 29 19.06 0.35 11.37
CA THR A 29 18.04 0.64 12.39
C THR A 29 16.87 -0.34 12.28
N LEU A 30 16.37 -0.59 11.07
CA LEU A 30 15.28 -1.54 10.82
C LEU A 30 15.65 -2.96 11.27
N ARG A 31 16.88 -3.40 11.07
CA ARG A 31 17.35 -4.71 11.56
C ARG A 31 17.32 -4.84 13.08
N GLN A 32 17.46 -3.74 13.81
CA GLN A 32 17.34 -3.74 15.28
C GLN A 32 15.88 -3.71 15.73
N GLN A 33 15.01 -3.01 14.99
CA GLN A 33 13.59 -2.89 15.29
C GLN A 33 12.80 -4.15 14.90
N LEU A 34 13.21 -4.82 13.81
CA LEU A 34 12.52 -5.97 13.22
C LEU A 34 13.43 -7.22 13.29
N PRO A 35 13.55 -7.87 14.45
CA PRO A 35 14.49 -9.00 14.62
C PRO A 35 14.18 -10.21 13.74
N ASP A 36 12.91 -10.38 13.33
CA ASP A 36 12.46 -11.47 12.47
C ASP A 36 12.60 -11.14 10.96
N ALA A 37 12.93 -9.90 10.61
CA ALA A 37 13.11 -9.48 9.22
C ALA A 37 14.47 -9.93 8.68
N THR A 38 14.49 -10.38 7.42
CA THR A 38 15.74 -10.61 6.69
C THR A 38 16.41 -9.28 6.30
N GLU A 39 17.67 -9.32 5.90
CA GLU A 39 18.36 -8.12 5.37
C GLU A 39 17.61 -7.56 4.14
N GLN A 40 17.07 -8.45 3.31
CA GLN A 40 16.32 -8.08 2.10
C GLN A 40 15.00 -7.37 2.44
N ASP A 41 14.31 -7.83 3.49
CA ASP A 41 13.08 -7.17 3.96
C ASP A 41 13.39 -5.77 4.48
N CYS A 42 14.46 -5.61 5.27
CA CYS A 42 14.88 -4.30 5.76
C CYS A 42 15.29 -3.35 4.62
N GLU A 43 16.00 -3.85 3.60
CA GLU A 43 16.34 -3.09 2.39
C GLU A 43 15.06 -2.65 1.64
N LEU A 44 14.07 -3.54 1.48
CA LEU A 44 12.81 -3.24 0.83
C LEU A 44 11.99 -2.21 1.62
N ILE A 45 11.84 -2.41 2.93
CA ILE A 45 11.13 -1.49 3.82
C ILE A 45 11.77 -0.10 3.77
N ALA A 46 13.11 0.00 3.89
CA ALA A 46 13.82 1.26 3.80
C ALA A 46 13.58 1.99 2.45
N ALA A 47 13.46 1.22 1.36
CA ALA A 47 13.21 1.76 0.03
C ALA A 47 11.80 2.33 -0.15
N VAL A 48 10.78 1.74 0.48
CA VAL A 48 9.37 2.16 0.32
C VAL A 48 8.86 3.10 1.40
N GLN A 49 9.56 3.24 2.52
CA GLN A 49 9.10 3.98 3.71
C GLN A 49 8.71 5.44 3.44
N HIS A 50 9.28 6.07 2.40
CA HIS A 50 8.93 7.43 2.00
C HIS A 50 7.67 7.51 1.10
N LEU A 51 7.14 6.36 0.68
CA LEU A 51 5.96 6.20 -0.16
C LEU A 51 4.74 5.66 0.61
N THR A 52 4.85 5.48 1.92
CA THR A 52 3.78 4.96 2.77
C THR A 52 3.82 5.59 4.16
N MET A 53 2.66 5.74 4.79
CA MET A 53 2.54 6.10 6.21
C MET A 53 2.47 4.86 7.11
N THR A 54 2.33 3.68 6.53
CA THR A 54 2.31 2.40 7.24
C THR A 54 3.64 2.13 7.94
N SER A 55 3.59 1.63 9.17
CA SER A 55 4.79 1.34 9.95
C SER A 55 5.65 0.23 9.33
N PRO A 56 6.96 0.19 9.64
CA PRO A 56 7.85 -0.88 9.17
C PRO A 56 7.35 -2.29 9.49
N GLU A 57 6.73 -2.49 10.66
CA GLU A 57 6.16 -3.76 11.09
C GLU A 57 4.99 -4.19 10.21
N ARG A 58 4.12 -3.25 9.84
CA ARG A 58 2.97 -3.50 8.95
C ARG A 58 3.44 -3.80 7.53
N ILE A 59 4.47 -3.10 7.03
CA ILE A 59 5.08 -3.44 5.73
C ILE A 59 5.74 -4.82 5.77
N LEU A 60 6.42 -5.20 6.86
CA LEU A 60 6.95 -6.55 7.02
C LEU A 60 5.83 -7.60 7.01
N ALA A 61 4.70 -7.34 7.68
CA ALA A 61 3.54 -8.23 7.67
C ALA A 61 2.97 -8.39 6.25
N LEU A 62 2.89 -7.30 5.47
CA LEU A 62 2.49 -7.34 4.07
C LEU A 62 3.47 -8.18 3.23
N VAL A 63 4.78 -7.95 3.35
CA VAL A 63 5.83 -8.73 2.64
C VAL A 63 5.73 -10.21 2.97
N ASN A 64 5.51 -10.56 4.24
CA ASN A 64 5.32 -11.94 4.67
C ASN A 64 4.04 -12.55 4.09
N ALA A 65 2.93 -11.81 4.04
CA ALA A 65 1.68 -12.24 3.41
C ALA A 65 1.87 -12.53 1.92
N VAL A 66 2.52 -11.60 1.19
CA VAL A 66 2.83 -11.77 -0.24
C VAL A 66 3.72 -13.00 -0.46
N SER A 67 4.77 -13.17 0.36
CA SER A 67 5.69 -14.31 0.29
C SER A 67 4.97 -15.63 0.57
N TYR A 68 4.07 -15.66 1.55
CA TYR A 68 3.22 -16.81 1.86
C TYR A 68 2.36 -17.20 0.64
N LEU A 69 1.67 -16.23 0.04
CA LEU A 69 0.77 -16.47 -1.09
C LEU A 69 1.53 -16.96 -2.34
N ALA A 70 2.69 -16.35 -2.63
CA ALA A 70 3.54 -16.77 -3.74
C ALA A 70 4.14 -18.17 -3.52
N THR A 71 4.67 -18.45 -2.32
CA THR A 71 5.30 -19.73 -1.99
C THR A 71 4.32 -20.89 -2.03
N ASN A 72 3.10 -20.67 -1.52
CA ASN A 72 2.04 -21.68 -1.48
C ASN A 72 1.20 -21.73 -2.76
N GLN A 73 1.54 -20.90 -3.76
CA GLN A 73 0.85 -20.86 -5.06
C GLN A 73 -0.66 -20.63 -4.92
N ILE A 74 -1.07 -19.80 -3.92
CA ILE A 74 -2.47 -19.41 -3.75
C ILE A 74 -2.86 -18.51 -4.92
N GLU A 75 -3.72 -18.99 -5.81
CA GLU A 75 -4.14 -18.26 -7.00
C GLU A 75 -5.05 -17.09 -6.67
N GLY A 76 -5.05 -16.05 -7.50
CA GLY A 76 -5.88 -14.86 -7.37
C GLY A 76 -5.09 -13.57 -7.50
N ASP A 77 -5.80 -12.49 -7.75
CA ASP A 77 -5.26 -11.15 -7.89
C ASP A 77 -4.96 -10.51 -6.52
N PHE A 78 -4.16 -9.48 -6.51
CA PHE A 78 -3.86 -8.69 -5.32
C PHE A 78 -4.52 -7.32 -5.43
N VAL A 79 -5.19 -6.91 -4.36
CA VAL A 79 -6.01 -5.70 -4.31
C VAL A 79 -5.59 -4.84 -3.15
N GLU A 80 -5.44 -3.54 -3.40
CA GLU A 80 -5.32 -2.50 -2.40
C GLU A 80 -6.36 -1.41 -2.65
N CYS A 81 -7.11 -1.05 -1.60
CA CYS A 81 -7.98 0.09 -1.56
C CYS A 81 -7.38 1.13 -0.61
N GLY A 82 -7.18 2.38 -1.10
CA GLY A 82 -6.36 3.36 -0.42
C GLY A 82 -4.87 3.17 -0.71
N VAL A 83 -4.36 3.81 -1.75
CA VAL A 83 -3.02 3.55 -2.29
C VAL A 83 -2.03 4.64 -1.93
N TRP A 84 -2.51 5.89 -1.80
CA TRP A 84 -1.70 7.08 -1.59
C TRP A 84 -0.51 7.15 -2.55
N LYS A 85 0.75 7.15 -2.06
CA LYS A 85 1.97 7.21 -2.91
C LYS A 85 2.39 5.84 -3.47
N GLY A 86 1.66 4.76 -3.16
CA GLY A 86 1.88 3.41 -3.72
C GLY A 86 2.91 2.56 -2.99
N GLY A 87 3.38 2.95 -1.79
CA GLY A 87 4.46 2.25 -1.10
C GLY A 87 4.19 0.78 -0.81
N SER A 88 2.99 0.43 -0.36
CA SER A 88 2.58 -0.95 -0.09
C SER A 88 2.54 -1.78 -1.37
N MET A 89 2.03 -1.22 -2.48
CA MET A 89 2.00 -1.93 -3.76
C MET A 89 3.38 -2.04 -4.42
N VAL A 90 4.27 -1.07 -4.20
CA VAL A 90 5.70 -1.18 -4.59
C VAL A 90 6.37 -2.31 -3.80
N ALA A 91 6.12 -2.42 -2.48
CA ALA A 91 6.63 -3.53 -1.67
C ALA A 91 6.08 -4.87 -2.18
N THR A 92 4.78 -4.95 -2.45
CA THR A 92 4.10 -6.12 -3.02
C THR A 92 4.71 -6.54 -4.35
N ALA A 93 4.84 -5.62 -5.31
CA ALA A 93 5.40 -5.89 -6.63
C ALA A 93 6.85 -6.39 -6.56
N ASN A 94 7.70 -5.76 -5.73
CA ASN A 94 9.10 -6.20 -5.56
C ASN A 94 9.19 -7.59 -4.91
N THR A 95 8.32 -7.90 -3.95
CA THR A 95 8.26 -9.23 -3.33
C THR A 95 7.83 -10.28 -4.35
N LEU A 96 6.80 -10.02 -5.15
CA LEU A 96 6.36 -10.93 -6.22
C LEU A 96 7.47 -11.16 -7.27
N ILE A 97 8.17 -10.11 -7.70
CA ILE A 97 9.32 -10.23 -8.61
C ILE A 97 10.42 -11.12 -7.99
N ALA A 98 10.69 -10.98 -6.70
CA ALA A 98 11.68 -11.80 -6.00
C ALA A 98 11.29 -13.29 -5.97
N HIS A 99 9.99 -13.59 -5.92
CA HIS A 99 9.46 -14.95 -6.01
C HIS A 99 9.29 -15.46 -7.46
N GLY A 100 9.50 -14.61 -8.48
CA GLY A 100 9.26 -14.97 -9.87
C GLY A 100 7.77 -15.06 -10.24
N ASP A 101 6.90 -14.53 -9.39
CA ASP A 101 5.43 -14.50 -9.58
C ASP A 101 5.00 -13.15 -10.15
N THR A 102 5.08 -12.99 -11.47
CA THR A 102 4.77 -11.73 -12.16
C THR A 102 3.51 -11.82 -13.05
N ASP A 103 2.75 -12.90 -12.94
CA ASP A 103 1.55 -13.12 -13.74
C ASP A 103 0.27 -12.62 -13.07
N ARG A 104 0.31 -12.36 -11.78
CA ARG A 104 -0.82 -11.82 -11.02
C ARG A 104 -1.16 -10.41 -11.44
N ARG A 105 -2.45 -10.06 -11.40
CA ARG A 105 -2.87 -8.66 -11.55
C ARG A 105 -2.83 -7.97 -10.19
N LEU A 106 -2.36 -6.73 -10.22
CA LEU A 106 -2.39 -5.80 -9.10
C LEU A 106 -3.50 -4.78 -9.36
N TRP A 107 -4.40 -4.61 -8.40
CA TRP A 107 -5.52 -3.67 -8.48
C TRP A 107 -5.33 -2.59 -7.43
N LEU A 108 -5.24 -1.35 -7.88
CA LEU A 108 -4.98 -0.17 -7.08
C LEU A 108 -6.20 0.74 -7.15
N TYR A 109 -7.02 0.71 -6.10
CA TYR A 109 -8.22 1.55 -5.99
C TYR A 109 -7.88 2.76 -5.13
N ASP A 110 -8.04 3.95 -5.68
CA ASP A 110 -7.83 5.22 -4.98
C ASP A 110 -8.54 6.34 -5.74
N THR A 111 -8.90 7.40 -5.07
CA THR A 111 -9.34 8.64 -5.70
C THR A 111 -8.22 9.27 -6.52
N PHE A 112 -6.95 9.12 -6.07
CA PHE A 112 -5.76 9.83 -6.53
C PHE A 112 -5.91 11.37 -6.45
N GLU A 113 -6.86 11.82 -5.64
CA GLU A 113 -7.18 13.22 -5.36
C GLU A 113 -7.16 13.52 -3.85
N GLY A 114 -6.73 12.52 -3.06
CA GLY A 114 -6.74 12.54 -1.61
C GLY A 114 -8.02 11.98 -1.01
N MET A 115 -8.16 12.07 0.32
CA MET A 115 -9.29 11.52 1.04
C MET A 115 -10.61 12.17 0.61
N SER A 116 -11.68 11.39 0.59
CA SER A 116 -13.04 11.91 0.42
C SER A 116 -13.50 12.60 1.71
N GLU A 117 -14.57 13.41 1.62
CA GLU A 117 -15.17 14.01 2.80
C GLU A 117 -15.72 12.92 3.74
N PRO A 118 -15.44 13.01 5.05
CA PRO A 118 -15.95 12.05 6.02
C PRO A 118 -17.46 12.22 6.25
N THR A 119 -18.07 11.22 6.85
CA THR A 119 -19.45 11.23 7.31
C THR A 119 -19.54 11.42 8.85
N GLU A 120 -20.77 11.50 9.41
CA GLU A 120 -20.97 11.55 10.86
C GLU A 120 -20.56 10.24 11.57
N GLU A 121 -20.43 9.13 10.84
CA GLU A 121 -20.04 7.82 11.36
C GLU A 121 -18.52 7.69 11.51
N ASP A 122 -17.75 8.56 10.83
CA ASP A 122 -16.29 8.52 10.85
C ASP A 122 -15.74 9.25 12.09
N VAL A 123 -15.61 8.50 13.16
CA VAL A 123 -15.08 8.95 14.46
C VAL A 123 -13.92 8.08 14.90
N ASP A 124 -12.94 8.64 15.62
CA ASP A 124 -11.87 7.84 16.20
C ASP A 124 -12.33 7.04 17.44
N PHE A 125 -11.48 6.19 17.98
CA PHE A 125 -11.77 5.38 19.18
C PHE A 125 -12.05 6.21 20.44
N MET A 126 -11.78 7.51 20.42
CA MET A 126 -12.10 8.48 21.47
C MET A 126 -13.41 9.23 21.18
N GLY A 127 -14.07 8.97 20.05
CA GLY A 127 -15.29 9.64 19.61
C GLY A 127 -15.04 11.03 18.99
N GLN A 128 -13.82 11.34 18.54
CA GLN A 128 -13.54 12.58 17.84
C GLN A 128 -13.92 12.44 16.36
N SER A 129 -14.65 13.41 15.83
CA SER A 129 -15.07 13.44 14.42
C SER A 129 -13.86 13.63 13.48
N ALA A 130 -13.81 12.84 12.42
CA ALA A 130 -12.81 12.96 11.36
C ALA A 130 -12.87 14.31 10.65
N ASP A 131 -14.04 14.89 10.46
CA ASP A 131 -14.25 16.23 9.86
C ASP A 131 -13.48 17.32 10.63
N ARG A 132 -13.46 17.25 11.97
CA ARG A 132 -12.69 18.18 12.79
C ARG A 132 -11.18 18.02 12.58
N LEU A 133 -10.68 16.79 12.52
CA LEU A 133 -9.25 16.51 12.34
C LEU A 133 -8.76 16.96 10.97
N LEU A 134 -9.56 16.72 9.93
CA LEU A 134 -9.27 17.15 8.56
C LEU A 134 -9.32 18.67 8.38
N GLY A 135 -10.28 19.35 9.03
CA GLY A 135 -10.46 20.80 8.94
C GLY A 135 -9.29 21.63 9.48
N GLU A 136 -8.41 21.05 10.28
CA GLU A 136 -7.22 21.69 10.86
C GLU A 136 -5.97 21.58 9.94
N GLN A 137 -6.06 20.89 8.79
CA GLN A 137 -4.91 20.57 7.94
C GLN A 137 -5.04 21.11 6.51
N ASP A 138 -3.90 21.48 5.91
CA ASP A 138 -3.84 21.89 4.50
C ASP A 138 -3.93 20.66 3.59
N ARG A 139 -4.93 20.63 2.71
CA ARG A 139 -5.23 19.53 1.79
C ARG A 139 -4.08 19.26 0.78
N LEU A 140 -3.30 20.26 0.43
CA LEU A 140 -2.26 20.16 -0.59
C LEU A 140 -0.85 19.92 -0.02
N GLN A 141 -0.71 19.90 1.30
CA GLN A 141 0.58 19.62 1.91
C GLN A 141 0.92 18.13 1.78
N SER A 142 2.12 17.80 1.36
CA SER A 142 2.57 16.43 1.00
C SER A 142 2.48 15.41 2.14
N ASP A 143 2.52 15.89 3.39
CA ASP A 143 2.46 15.08 4.62
C ASP A 143 1.14 15.29 5.39
N SER A 144 0.14 15.88 4.72
CA SER A 144 -1.19 16.09 5.26
C SER A 144 -1.95 14.77 5.35
N ILE A 145 -2.80 14.65 6.36
CA ILE A 145 -3.75 13.52 6.50
C ILE A 145 -4.75 13.42 5.33
N TRP A 146 -4.83 14.45 4.45
CA TRP A 146 -5.59 14.39 3.21
C TRP A 146 -5.04 13.42 2.17
N CYS A 147 -3.83 12.87 2.35
CA CYS A 147 -3.24 11.81 1.54
C CYS A 147 -3.22 12.10 0.02
N PHE A 148 -3.03 13.36 -0.38
CA PHE A 148 -3.02 13.72 -1.80
C PHE A 148 -1.83 13.11 -2.53
N SER A 149 -2.10 12.31 -3.57
CA SER A 149 -1.10 11.73 -4.47
C SER A 149 -1.67 11.49 -5.86
N PRO A 150 -1.29 12.31 -6.87
CA PRO A 150 -1.82 12.19 -8.23
C PRO A 150 -1.49 10.83 -8.87
N LEU A 151 -2.43 10.28 -9.64
CA LEU A 151 -2.30 8.99 -10.33
C LEU A 151 -0.97 8.85 -11.09
N GLU A 152 -0.52 9.90 -11.77
CA GLU A 152 0.72 9.85 -12.55
C GLU A 152 1.97 9.61 -11.69
N GLN A 153 1.99 10.10 -10.44
CA GLN A 153 3.08 9.82 -9.50
C GLN A 153 3.07 8.35 -9.07
N VAL A 154 1.89 7.82 -8.73
CA VAL A 154 1.74 6.41 -8.34
C VAL A 154 2.07 5.49 -9.52
N ARG A 155 1.63 5.85 -10.72
CA ARG A 155 2.00 5.13 -11.95
C ARG A 155 3.51 5.09 -12.16
N ALA A 156 4.20 6.20 -11.97
CA ALA A 156 5.64 6.29 -12.15
C ALA A 156 6.41 5.39 -11.15
N VAL A 157 6.01 5.38 -9.87
CA VAL A 157 6.69 4.52 -8.88
C VAL A 157 6.40 3.04 -9.12
N MET A 158 5.22 2.67 -9.60
CA MET A 158 4.91 1.30 -10.00
C MET A 158 5.72 0.86 -11.22
N GLN A 159 5.86 1.71 -12.25
CA GLN A 159 6.71 1.44 -13.42
C GLN A 159 8.18 1.22 -13.04
N ASP A 160 8.69 1.99 -12.07
CA ASP A 160 10.07 1.86 -11.59
C ASP A 160 10.36 0.51 -10.91
N THR A 161 9.34 -0.24 -10.45
CA THR A 161 9.51 -1.61 -9.92
C THR A 161 9.95 -2.59 -10.99
N GLY A 162 9.56 -2.37 -12.25
CA GLY A 162 9.72 -3.30 -13.35
C GLY A 162 8.68 -4.44 -13.36
N TYR A 163 7.65 -4.37 -12.53
CA TYR A 163 6.49 -5.27 -12.62
C TYR A 163 5.77 -5.03 -13.96
N PRO A 164 5.23 -6.09 -14.64
CA PRO A 164 4.61 -5.92 -15.95
C PRO A 164 3.46 -4.92 -15.93
N GLU A 165 3.56 -3.83 -16.69
CA GLU A 165 2.55 -2.75 -16.72
C GLU A 165 1.15 -3.27 -17.08
N SER A 166 1.07 -4.26 -17.98
CA SER A 166 -0.20 -4.89 -18.37
C SER A 166 -0.90 -5.64 -17.25
N LYS A 167 -0.23 -5.85 -16.14
CA LYS A 167 -0.75 -6.52 -14.94
C LYS A 167 -1.14 -5.54 -13.82
N VAL A 168 -0.85 -4.24 -13.98
CA VAL A 168 -1.19 -3.21 -13.00
C VAL A 168 -2.44 -2.46 -13.44
N ASN A 169 -3.50 -2.53 -12.63
CA ASN A 169 -4.79 -1.92 -12.90
C ASN A 169 -5.00 -0.77 -11.91
N PHE A 170 -5.02 0.45 -12.40
CA PHE A 170 -5.39 1.63 -11.61
C PHE A 170 -6.87 1.91 -11.79
N VAL A 171 -7.62 1.94 -10.68
CA VAL A 171 -9.05 2.23 -10.67
C VAL A 171 -9.26 3.53 -9.91
N GLN A 172 -9.36 4.62 -10.68
CA GLN A 172 -9.52 5.96 -10.13
C GLN A 172 -10.97 6.25 -9.79
N GLY A 173 -11.22 6.73 -8.58
CA GLY A 173 -12.51 7.15 -8.05
C GLY A 173 -12.76 6.59 -6.65
N LYS A 174 -13.88 7.00 -6.06
CA LYS A 174 -14.33 6.45 -4.79
C LYS A 174 -14.67 4.97 -4.98
N VAL A 175 -14.34 4.14 -3.98
CA VAL A 175 -14.60 2.70 -4.02
C VAL A 175 -16.10 2.40 -4.13
N GLU A 176 -16.96 3.24 -3.54
CA GLU A 176 -18.42 3.14 -3.60
C GLU A 176 -18.95 3.26 -5.04
N ASP A 177 -18.26 4.03 -5.88
CA ASP A 177 -18.66 4.24 -7.27
C ASP A 177 -18.01 3.22 -8.22
N THR A 178 -16.81 2.74 -7.90
CA THR A 178 -16.00 1.92 -8.80
C THR A 178 -16.18 0.42 -8.59
N LEU A 179 -16.25 -0.07 -7.36
CA LEU A 179 -16.34 -1.49 -7.02
C LEU A 179 -17.59 -2.20 -7.53
N PRO A 180 -18.78 -1.59 -7.59
CA PRO A 180 -19.95 -2.25 -8.18
C PRO A 180 -19.72 -2.71 -9.61
N GLN A 181 -18.86 -2.00 -10.37
CA GLN A 181 -18.66 -2.21 -11.80
C GLN A 181 -17.31 -2.85 -12.14
N THR A 182 -16.25 -2.51 -11.42
CA THR A 182 -14.86 -2.90 -11.74
C THR A 182 -14.23 -3.61 -10.55
N LYS A 183 -14.02 -4.93 -10.67
CA LYS A 183 -13.42 -5.75 -9.61
C LYS A 183 -12.83 -7.04 -10.19
N PRO A 184 -11.78 -7.62 -9.55
CA PRO A 184 -11.22 -8.92 -9.94
C PRO A 184 -12.23 -10.06 -9.75
N GLU A 185 -12.01 -11.16 -10.44
CA GLU A 185 -12.82 -12.38 -10.28
C GLU A 185 -12.45 -13.15 -9.02
N SER A 186 -11.15 -13.24 -8.70
CA SER A 186 -10.62 -13.94 -7.55
C SER A 186 -9.49 -13.13 -6.90
N ILE A 187 -9.43 -13.14 -5.57
CA ILE A 187 -8.52 -12.34 -4.77
C ILE A 187 -7.73 -13.25 -3.82
N ALA A 188 -6.41 -13.18 -3.88
CA ALA A 188 -5.52 -13.83 -2.94
C ALA A 188 -5.02 -12.89 -1.84
N LEU A 189 -4.85 -11.59 -2.14
CA LEU A 189 -4.52 -10.56 -1.16
C LEU A 189 -5.51 -9.41 -1.27
N LEU A 190 -6.13 -9.06 -0.16
CA LEU A 190 -6.98 -7.87 -0.03
C LEU A 190 -6.45 -6.99 1.10
N ARG A 191 -5.99 -5.77 0.77
CA ARG A 191 -5.57 -4.75 1.73
C ARG A 191 -6.53 -3.57 1.68
N LEU A 192 -7.10 -3.25 2.83
CA LEU A 192 -8.05 -2.14 3.04
C LEU A 192 -7.37 -1.05 3.85
N ASP A 193 -7.32 0.17 3.30
CA ASP A 193 -6.58 1.32 3.83
C ASP A 193 -7.26 2.65 3.43
N THR A 194 -8.61 2.68 3.48
CA THR A 194 -9.43 3.82 3.01
C THR A 194 -9.97 4.72 4.11
N ASP A 195 -9.72 4.39 5.36
CA ASP A 195 -10.05 5.17 6.56
C ASP A 195 -11.55 5.37 6.87
N TRP A 196 -12.50 5.24 5.92
CA TRP A 196 -13.91 5.55 6.14
C TRP A 196 -14.78 4.31 6.29
N TYR A 197 -15.78 4.40 7.16
CA TYR A 197 -16.74 3.31 7.41
C TYR A 197 -17.45 2.86 6.13
N GLU A 198 -18.01 3.79 5.35
CA GLU A 198 -18.72 3.45 4.12
C GLU A 198 -17.81 2.83 3.06
N SER A 199 -16.58 3.33 2.92
CA SER A 199 -15.58 2.76 2.00
C SER A 199 -15.24 1.33 2.40
N THR A 200 -14.85 1.11 3.65
CA THR A 200 -14.50 -0.22 4.17
C THR A 200 -15.68 -1.19 4.07
N ARG A 201 -16.91 -0.75 4.36
CA ARG A 201 -18.12 -1.55 4.19
C ARG A 201 -18.32 -1.96 2.73
N CYS A 202 -18.22 -1.01 1.80
CA CYS A 202 -18.35 -1.28 0.37
C CYS A 202 -17.29 -2.27 -0.13
N GLU A 203 -16.06 -2.12 0.31
CA GLU A 203 -14.94 -3.02 -0.01
C GLU A 203 -15.19 -4.43 0.49
N LEU A 204 -15.61 -4.60 1.75
CA LEU A 204 -15.95 -5.90 2.31
C LEU A 204 -17.14 -6.53 1.60
N GLU A 205 -18.20 -5.78 1.28
CA GLU A 205 -19.36 -6.29 0.56
C GLU A 205 -19.02 -6.78 -0.85
N HIS A 206 -18.13 -6.11 -1.56
CA HIS A 206 -17.83 -6.39 -2.97
C HIS A 206 -16.59 -7.27 -3.21
N LEU A 207 -15.56 -7.16 -2.36
CA LEU A 207 -14.28 -7.83 -2.57
C LEU A 207 -14.10 -9.07 -1.69
N PHE A 208 -14.54 -9.04 -0.43
CA PHE A 208 -14.39 -10.20 0.48
C PHE A 208 -15.01 -11.49 -0.08
N PRO A 209 -16.23 -11.49 -0.70
CA PRO A 209 -16.80 -12.71 -1.29
C PRO A 209 -15.99 -13.27 -2.47
N ARG A 210 -14.98 -12.55 -2.96
CA ARG A 210 -14.10 -12.96 -4.07
C ARG A 210 -12.77 -13.52 -3.60
N MET A 211 -12.53 -13.48 -2.28
CA MET A 211 -11.31 -14.07 -1.73
C MET A 211 -11.36 -15.59 -1.85
N VAL A 212 -10.24 -16.16 -2.29
CA VAL A 212 -10.08 -17.60 -2.43
C VAL A 212 -9.70 -18.23 -1.10
N ASP A 213 -9.80 -19.56 -1.00
CA ASP A 213 -9.34 -20.31 0.17
C ASP A 213 -7.83 -20.09 0.37
N GLY A 214 -7.42 -19.75 1.57
CA GLY A 214 -6.03 -19.43 1.90
C GLY A 214 -5.59 -17.99 1.58
N ALA A 215 -6.50 -17.16 1.04
CA ALA A 215 -6.25 -15.74 0.84
C ALA A 215 -5.97 -14.98 2.15
N VAL A 216 -5.32 -13.83 2.05
CA VAL A 216 -5.01 -12.96 3.19
C VAL A 216 -5.77 -11.64 3.09
N LEU A 217 -6.48 -11.29 4.17
CA LEU A 217 -7.09 -9.98 4.37
C LEU A 217 -6.21 -9.16 5.33
N ILE A 218 -5.86 -7.93 4.95
CA ILE A 218 -5.19 -6.95 5.79
C ILE A 218 -6.11 -5.73 5.91
N VAL A 219 -6.42 -5.33 7.13
CA VAL A 219 -7.10 -4.07 7.44
C VAL A 219 -6.11 -3.20 8.17
N ASP A 220 -5.66 -2.10 7.54
CA ASP A 220 -4.53 -1.30 8.05
C ASP A 220 -4.95 -0.46 9.25
N ASP A 221 -6.09 0.20 9.19
CA ASP A 221 -6.54 1.19 10.18
C ASP A 221 -7.53 0.66 11.23
N TYR A 222 -7.47 -0.63 11.50
CA TYR A 222 -8.28 -1.21 12.58
C TYR A 222 -8.02 -0.48 13.91
N LEU A 223 -9.06 0.13 14.48
CA LEU A 223 -9.03 1.00 15.68
C LEU A 223 -8.34 2.37 15.47
N SER A 224 -8.14 2.83 14.25
CA SER A 224 -7.65 4.18 13.94
C SER A 224 -8.81 5.18 13.80
N LEU A 225 -9.10 5.63 12.58
CA LEU A 225 -10.23 6.52 12.29
C LEU A 225 -11.51 5.75 11.95
N ILE A 226 -11.36 4.46 11.69
CA ILE A 226 -12.47 3.56 11.41
C ILE A 226 -12.82 2.77 12.66
N HIS A 227 -14.08 2.79 13.05
CA HIS A 227 -14.63 1.90 14.04
C HIS A 227 -15.46 0.84 13.35
N ILE A 228 -14.87 -0.29 13.21
CA ILE A 228 -15.58 -1.51 12.83
C ILE A 228 -15.92 -2.28 14.10
#